data_f853c0b532f7640e05c8e9e45376b3d8
#
_entry.id   f853c0b532f7640e05c8e9e45376b3d8
#
_cell.length_a   1.000
_cell.length_b   1.000
_cell.length_c   1.000
_cell.angle_alpha   90.00
_cell.angle_beta   90.00
_cell.angle_gamma   90.00
#
_symmetry.space_group_name_H-M   'P 1'
#
loop_
_entity.id
_entity.type
_entity.pdbx_description
1 polymer ?
#
loop_
_entity_poly.entity_id
_entity_poly.type
_entity_poly.pdbx_seq_one_letter_code
_entity_poly.pdbx_strand_id
1 'polypeptide(L)'
;MSEKVEMWDIYDKDKKRTGRTMKRNDWCLEDGEYHLTVLGVIKRPDGKFLITKRAMDKSWAPGWWEISGGAAMAGEDSEDAIKREILEETGLDVNGAKGGFLFSYHRENPSEGDNYFVDVYRFEMDFTDSDIKLQDAETKDFMITDVNKIKEFANEGIFLHYDSIKEAFE
;
A
#
# COMPACT_ATOMS: atom_id res chain seq x y z
N MET A 1 23.61 -15.12 -8.38
CA MET A 1 22.15 -15.10 -8.51
C MET A 1 21.73 -13.75 -9.03
N SER A 2 21.05 -13.72 -10.13
CA SER A 2 20.53 -12.48 -10.66
C SER A 2 19.29 -12.06 -9.85
N GLU A 3 19.23 -10.82 -9.45
CA GLU A 3 18.01 -10.27 -8.83
C GLU A 3 16.89 -10.29 -9.86
N LYS A 4 15.72 -10.67 -9.40
CA LYS A 4 14.52 -10.60 -10.22
C LYS A 4 14.13 -9.15 -10.39
N VAL A 5 14.12 -8.66 -11.63
CA VAL A 5 13.66 -7.30 -11.93
C VAL A 5 12.14 -7.29 -11.83
N GLU A 6 11.61 -6.45 -10.93
CA GLU A 6 10.17 -6.26 -10.80
C GLU A 6 9.69 -5.39 -11.97
N MET A 7 8.67 -5.86 -12.66
CA MET A 7 8.05 -5.14 -13.77
C MET A 7 6.66 -4.67 -13.37
N TRP A 8 6.28 -3.50 -13.85
CA TRP A 8 4.95 -2.92 -13.64
C TRP A 8 4.24 -2.78 -14.98
N ASP A 9 2.93 -3.01 -14.98
CA ASP A 9 2.10 -2.66 -16.14
C ASP A 9 1.94 -1.15 -16.23
N ILE A 10 1.91 -0.64 -17.45
CA ILE A 10 1.57 0.77 -17.72
C ILE A 10 0.08 0.83 -18.07
N TYR A 11 -0.64 1.69 -17.37
CA TYR A 11 -2.07 1.92 -17.54
C TYR A 11 -2.31 3.25 -18.25
N ASP A 12 -3.42 3.36 -18.97
CA ASP A 12 -3.85 4.64 -19.55
C ASP A 12 -4.68 5.46 -18.55
N LYS A 13 -5.16 6.62 -18.97
CA LYS A 13 -5.97 7.52 -18.14
C LYS A 13 -7.29 6.90 -17.69
N ASP A 14 -7.79 5.90 -18.39
CA ASP A 14 -9.02 5.19 -18.07
C ASP A 14 -8.75 3.94 -17.21
N LYS A 15 -7.53 3.82 -16.68
CA LYS A 15 -7.09 2.72 -15.82
C LYS A 15 -7.12 1.37 -16.53
N LYS A 16 -6.84 1.39 -17.83
CA LYS A 16 -6.74 0.18 -18.65
C LYS A 16 -5.28 -0.10 -18.97
N ARG A 17 -4.90 -1.38 -18.95
CA ARG A 17 -3.56 -1.78 -19.32
C ARG A 17 -3.29 -1.43 -20.78
N THR A 18 -2.14 -0.80 -21.03
CA THR A 18 -1.72 -0.44 -22.39
C THR A 18 -1.09 -1.60 -23.14
N GLY A 19 -0.73 -2.68 -22.44
CA GLY A 19 0.06 -3.78 -22.99
C GLY A 19 1.57 -3.55 -22.89
N ARG A 20 1.97 -2.37 -22.42
CA ARG A 20 3.38 -2.04 -22.19
C ARG A 20 3.71 -2.17 -20.71
N THR A 21 4.98 -2.44 -20.41
CA THR A 21 5.48 -2.58 -19.05
C THR A 21 6.67 -1.68 -18.84
N MET A 22 7.02 -1.46 -17.57
CA MET A 22 8.19 -0.69 -17.16
C MET A 22 8.91 -1.42 -16.02
N LYS A 23 10.19 -1.15 -15.85
CA LYS A 23 10.91 -1.61 -14.67
C LYS A 23 10.53 -0.77 -13.47
N ARG A 24 10.50 -1.40 -12.31
CA ARG A 24 10.29 -0.69 -11.04
C ARG A 24 11.26 0.48 -10.92
N ASN A 25 10.73 1.65 -10.56
CA ASN A 25 11.50 2.87 -10.34
C ASN A 25 12.20 3.43 -11.58
N ASP A 26 11.76 3.08 -12.77
CA ASP A 26 12.32 3.60 -14.02
C ASP A 26 11.92 5.07 -14.28
N TRP A 27 10.81 5.49 -13.65
CA TRP A 27 10.29 6.87 -13.71
C TRP A 27 10.19 7.41 -15.14
N CYS A 28 9.67 6.58 -16.04
CA CYS A 28 9.56 6.87 -17.46
C CYS A 28 8.16 7.25 -17.93
N LEU A 29 7.21 7.36 -17.01
CA LEU A 29 5.80 7.60 -17.36
C LEU A 29 5.61 9.01 -17.89
N GLU A 30 4.97 9.08 -19.05
CA GLU A 30 4.61 10.33 -19.70
C GLU A 30 3.18 10.73 -19.30
N ASP A 31 2.74 11.88 -19.78
CA ASP A 31 1.39 12.36 -19.57
C ASP A 31 0.37 11.33 -20.08
N GLY A 32 -0.63 11.01 -19.26
CA GLY A 32 -1.62 9.99 -19.58
C GLY A 32 -1.18 8.55 -19.38
N GLU A 33 0.01 8.32 -18.82
CA GLU A 33 0.53 7.00 -18.50
C GLU A 33 0.69 6.86 -16.98
N TYR A 34 0.29 5.70 -16.43
CA TYR A 34 0.23 5.47 -14.98
C TYR A 34 0.71 4.07 -14.63
N HIS A 35 1.26 3.90 -13.43
CA HIS A 35 1.37 2.57 -12.83
C HIS A 35 0.30 2.42 -11.75
N LEU A 36 0.19 1.24 -11.14
CA LEU A 36 -0.83 0.94 -10.13
C LEU A 36 -0.18 0.66 -8.78
N THR A 37 -0.64 1.39 -7.77
CA THR A 37 -0.29 1.16 -6.36
C THR A 37 -1.54 0.70 -5.62
N VAL A 38 -1.36 -0.15 -4.63
CA VAL A 38 -2.44 -0.65 -3.78
C VAL A 38 -2.13 -0.35 -2.32
N LEU A 39 -3.17 -0.04 -1.55
CA LEU A 39 -3.09 0.17 -0.11
C LEU A 39 -4.21 -0.62 0.56
N GLY A 40 -3.93 -1.20 1.71
CA GLY A 40 -4.92 -2.01 2.42
C GLY A 40 -4.92 -1.76 3.91
N VAL A 41 -6.12 -1.53 4.45
CA VAL A 41 -6.38 -1.38 5.88
C VAL A 41 -6.90 -2.72 6.40
N ILE A 42 -6.42 -3.14 7.57
CA ILE A 42 -6.93 -4.33 8.24
C ILE A 42 -7.57 -3.88 9.55
N LYS A 43 -8.87 -4.10 9.67
CA LYS A 43 -9.68 -3.73 10.82
C LYS A 43 -10.05 -4.96 11.64
N ARG A 44 -9.84 -4.90 12.94
CA ARG A 44 -10.27 -5.94 13.87
C ARG A 44 -11.73 -5.72 14.27
N PRO A 45 -12.41 -6.79 14.79
CA PRO A 45 -13.77 -6.65 15.31
C PRO A 45 -13.91 -5.62 16.43
N ASP A 46 -12.85 -5.35 17.20
CA ASP A 46 -12.85 -4.34 18.27
C ASP A 46 -12.69 -2.90 17.74
N GLY A 47 -12.63 -2.72 16.44
CA GLY A 47 -12.49 -1.41 15.81
C GLY A 47 -11.07 -0.90 15.68
N LYS A 48 -10.09 -1.70 16.07
CA LYS A 48 -8.67 -1.33 15.93
C LYS A 48 -8.12 -1.72 14.57
N PHE A 49 -7.06 -1.03 14.18
CA PHE A 49 -6.41 -1.17 12.88
C PHE A 49 -4.94 -1.55 13.05
N LEU A 50 -4.43 -2.28 12.08
CA LEU A 50 -3.00 -2.58 11.99
C LEU A 50 -2.30 -1.50 11.18
N ILE A 51 -1.27 -0.89 11.76
CA ILE A 51 -0.37 0.02 11.05
C ILE A 51 1.06 -0.46 11.19
N THR A 52 1.91 -0.10 10.23
CA THR A 52 3.31 -0.50 10.23
C THR A 52 4.21 0.72 10.18
N LYS A 53 5.42 0.58 10.69
CA LYS A 53 6.42 1.65 10.75
C LYS A 53 7.53 1.36 9.76
N ARG A 54 7.84 2.33 8.91
CA ARG A 54 8.92 2.22 7.94
C ARG A 54 10.26 2.15 8.65
N ALA A 55 11.20 1.38 8.08
CA ALA A 55 12.55 1.28 8.61
C ALA A 55 13.24 2.65 8.59
N MET A 56 14.11 2.87 9.57
CA MET A 56 14.81 4.16 9.73
C MET A 56 15.85 4.43 8.65
N ASP A 57 16.29 3.40 7.95
CA ASP A 57 17.26 3.51 6.84
C ASP A 57 16.62 3.76 5.48
N LYS A 58 15.30 3.93 5.43
CA LYS A 58 14.61 4.29 4.19
C LYS A 58 15.01 5.69 3.74
N SER A 59 15.19 5.88 2.44
CA SER A 59 15.51 7.19 1.86
C SER A 59 14.32 8.15 1.89
N TRP A 60 13.10 7.62 1.87
CA TRP A 60 11.88 8.40 1.90
C TRP A 60 11.06 8.04 3.12
N ALA A 61 10.63 9.06 3.87
CA ALA A 61 9.79 8.95 5.06
C ALA A 61 10.29 7.90 6.07
N PRO A 62 11.58 7.91 6.48
CA PRO A 62 12.07 6.94 7.46
C PRO A 62 11.32 7.08 8.79
N GLY A 63 10.91 5.95 9.36
CA GLY A 63 10.24 5.92 10.66
C GLY A 63 8.80 6.41 10.66
N TRP A 64 8.23 6.75 9.51
CA TRP A 64 6.82 7.13 9.43
C TRP A 64 5.93 5.89 9.54
N TRP A 65 4.71 6.11 10.00
CA TRP A 65 3.68 5.08 10.05
C TRP A 65 2.88 5.05 8.75
N GLU A 66 2.38 3.88 8.39
CA GLU A 66 1.61 3.67 7.16
C GLU A 66 0.71 2.45 7.26
N ILE A 67 -0.20 2.30 6.31
CA ILE A 67 -0.89 1.04 6.09
C ILE A 67 -0.13 0.21 5.05
N SER A 68 -0.43 -1.08 4.98
CA SER A 68 0.25 -1.98 4.04
C SER A 68 -0.06 -1.62 2.59
N GLY A 69 0.93 -1.75 1.74
CA GLY A 69 0.75 -1.52 0.32
C GLY A 69 2.05 -1.51 -0.46
N GLY A 70 1.90 -1.28 -1.74
CA GLY A 70 3.02 -1.20 -2.68
C GLY A 70 2.53 -1.22 -4.12
N ALA A 71 3.46 -1.31 -5.05
CA ALA A 71 3.13 -1.34 -6.46
C ALA A 71 2.66 -2.73 -6.90
N ALA A 72 1.61 -2.77 -7.71
CA ALA A 72 1.18 -4.01 -8.37
C ALA A 72 2.22 -4.42 -9.42
N MET A 73 2.55 -5.70 -9.46
CA MET A 73 3.45 -6.24 -10.48
C MET A 73 2.71 -6.47 -11.80
N ALA A 74 3.46 -6.48 -12.90
CA ALA A 74 2.90 -6.77 -14.21
C ALA A 74 2.15 -8.11 -14.19
N GLY A 75 0.93 -8.11 -14.70
CA GLY A 75 0.05 -9.28 -14.72
C GLY A 75 -0.79 -9.49 -13.46
N GLU A 76 -0.51 -8.78 -12.37
CA GLU A 76 -1.35 -8.84 -11.17
C GLU A 76 -2.55 -7.92 -11.30
N ASP A 77 -3.71 -8.35 -10.80
CA ASP A 77 -4.80 -7.40 -10.55
C ASP A 77 -4.58 -6.74 -9.18
N SER A 78 -5.37 -5.70 -8.89
CA SER A 78 -5.15 -4.92 -7.66
C SER A 78 -5.47 -5.73 -6.40
N GLU A 79 -6.47 -6.61 -6.44
CA GLU A 79 -6.81 -7.45 -5.29
C GLU A 79 -5.69 -8.44 -4.94
N ASP A 80 -5.14 -9.11 -5.94
CA ASP A 80 -4.01 -10.01 -5.75
C ASP A 80 -2.78 -9.26 -5.23
N ALA A 81 -2.53 -8.07 -5.75
CA ALA A 81 -1.42 -7.23 -5.34
C ALA A 81 -1.52 -6.86 -3.86
N ILE A 82 -2.70 -6.40 -3.40
CA ILE A 82 -2.83 -6.00 -2.00
C ILE A 82 -2.75 -7.19 -1.04
N LYS A 83 -3.30 -8.33 -1.43
CA LYS A 83 -3.20 -9.55 -0.61
C LYS A 83 -1.75 -10.01 -0.48
N ARG A 84 -0.99 -9.94 -1.55
CA ARG A 84 0.44 -10.28 -1.55
C ARG A 84 1.22 -9.30 -0.67
N GLU A 85 1.01 -8.00 -0.82
CA GLU A 85 1.72 -6.99 -0.03
C GLU A 85 1.44 -7.13 1.46
N ILE A 86 0.18 -7.35 1.85
CA ILE A 86 -0.17 -7.56 3.25
C ILE A 86 0.54 -8.80 3.82
N LEU A 87 0.52 -9.90 3.07
CA LEU A 87 1.18 -11.12 3.50
C LEU A 87 2.69 -10.94 3.67
N GLU A 88 3.34 -10.30 2.70
CA GLU A 88 4.78 -10.03 2.74
C GLU A 88 5.18 -9.11 3.90
N GLU A 89 4.40 -8.07 4.14
CA GLU A 89 4.73 -7.07 5.16
C GLU A 89 4.35 -7.48 6.58
N THR A 90 3.23 -8.17 6.74
CA THR A 90 2.66 -8.43 8.07
C THR A 90 2.52 -9.91 8.42
N GLY A 91 2.61 -10.79 7.45
CA GLY A 91 2.38 -12.22 7.65
C GLY A 91 0.90 -12.60 7.69
N LEU A 92 -0.02 -11.65 7.56
CA LEU A 92 -1.45 -11.94 7.59
C LEU A 92 -1.96 -12.37 6.22
N ASP A 93 -2.70 -13.47 6.20
CA ASP A 93 -3.42 -13.94 5.02
C ASP A 93 -4.85 -13.43 5.08
N VAL A 94 -5.19 -12.47 4.22
CA VAL A 94 -6.52 -11.87 4.18
C VAL A 94 -7.47 -12.58 3.21
N ASN A 95 -7.10 -13.72 2.64
CA ASN A 95 -8.01 -14.54 1.86
C ASN A 95 -9.18 -14.98 2.75
N GLY A 96 -10.40 -14.76 2.26
CA GLY A 96 -11.59 -15.09 3.02
C GLY A 96 -11.99 -14.05 4.08
N ALA A 97 -11.21 -12.99 4.28
CA ALA A 97 -11.59 -11.89 5.15
C ALA A 97 -12.77 -11.12 4.54
N LYS A 98 -13.57 -10.50 5.40
CA LYS A 98 -14.67 -9.63 4.95
C LYS A 98 -14.10 -8.33 4.38
N GLY A 99 -14.89 -7.66 3.56
CA GLY A 99 -14.50 -6.39 2.96
C GLY A 99 -13.89 -6.56 1.58
N GLY A 100 -13.07 -5.63 1.19
CA GLY A 100 -12.44 -5.61 -0.12
C GLY A 100 -12.20 -4.18 -0.60
N PHE A 101 -12.36 -3.97 -1.89
CA PHE A 101 -12.14 -2.67 -2.53
C PHE A 101 -13.06 -1.59 -1.94
N LEU A 102 -12.50 -0.43 -1.61
CA LEU A 102 -13.25 0.73 -1.14
C LEU A 102 -13.35 1.84 -2.17
N PHE A 103 -12.21 2.36 -2.59
CA PHE A 103 -12.16 3.48 -3.53
C PHE A 103 -10.80 3.54 -4.20
N SER A 104 -10.73 4.37 -5.24
CA SER A 104 -9.49 4.61 -5.99
C SER A 104 -9.25 6.11 -6.10
N TYR A 105 -7.99 6.51 -6.14
CA TYR A 105 -7.59 7.87 -6.48
C TYR A 105 -6.33 7.82 -7.34
N HIS A 106 -5.91 8.96 -7.84
CA HIS A 106 -4.69 9.03 -8.65
C HIS A 106 -3.85 10.24 -8.26
N ARG A 107 -2.57 10.15 -8.59
CA ARG A 107 -1.60 11.23 -8.44
C ARG A 107 -0.84 11.39 -9.75
N GLU A 108 -0.56 12.62 -10.10
CA GLU A 108 0.17 12.95 -11.32
C GLU A 108 1.40 13.79 -10.98
N ASN A 109 2.56 13.26 -11.29
CA ASN A 109 3.85 13.92 -11.12
C ASN A 109 4.61 13.80 -12.43
N PRO A 110 4.13 14.44 -13.52
CA PRO A 110 4.71 14.23 -14.85
C PRO A 110 6.17 14.67 -14.96
N SER A 111 6.57 15.67 -14.20
CA SER A 111 7.97 16.12 -14.18
C SER A 111 8.93 15.08 -13.60
N GLU A 112 8.40 14.15 -12.80
CA GLU A 112 9.16 13.05 -12.19
C GLU A 112 8.95 11.73 -12.90
N GLY A 113 8.10 11.70 -13.93
CA GLY A 113 7.74 10.46 -14.63
C GLY A 113 6.99 9.47 -13.74
N ASP A 114 6.27 9.97 -12.75
CA ASP A 114 5.63 9.15 -11.70
C ASP A 114 4.15 9.50 -11.55
N ASN A 115 3.34 8.97 -12.45
CA ASN A 115 1.89 9.05 -12.34
C ASN A 115 1.36 7.69 -11.91
N TYR A 116 0.41 7.66 -10.98
CA TYR A 116 -0.09 6.39 -10.50
C TYR A 116 -1.54 6.46 -10.03
N PHE A 117 -2.21 5.31 -10.16
CA PHE A 117 -3.49 5.05 -9.52
C PHE A 117 -3.22 4.36 -8.18
N VAL A 118 -4.08 4.64 -7.20
CA VAL A 118 -4.04 3.97 -5.90
C VAL A 118 -5.40 3.34 -5.66
N ASP A 119 -5.42 2.02 -5.52
CA ASP A 119 -6.61 1.28 -5.12
C ASP A 119 -6.53 1.01 -3.63
N VAL A 120 -7.56 1.43 -2.88
CA VAL A 120 -7.61 1.31 -1.43
C VAL A 120 -8.61 0.22 -1.03
N TYR A 121 -8.15 -0.69 -0.18
CA TYR A 121 -8.92 -1.84 0.32
C TYR A 121 -9.06 -1.76 1.83
N ARG A 122 -10.15 -2.32 2.36
CA ARG A 122 -10.29 -2.58 3.78
C ARG A 122 -10.76 -4.02 3.97
N PHE A 123 -9.96 -4.78 4.71
CA PHE A 123 -10.29 -6.14 5.12
C PHE A 123 -10.63 -6.14 6.60
N GLU A 124 -11.60 -6.95 6.97
CA GLU A 124 -12.02 -7.12 8.35
C GLU A 124 -11.75 -8.56 8.77
N MET A 125 -10.91 -8.73 9.77
CA MET A 125 -10.57 -10.05 10.32
C MET A 125 -10.06 -9.90 11.75
N ASP A 126 -10.20 -10.95 12.52
CA ASP A 126 -9.60 -10.98 13.85
C ASP A 126 -8.16 -11.45 13.75
N PHE A 127 -7.31 -10.85 14.55
CA PHE A 127 -5.89 -11.20 14.65
C PHE A 127 -5.33 -10.65 15.96
N THR A 128 -4.20 -11.20 16.39
CA THR A 128 -3.49 -10.76 17.60
C THR A 128 -2.06 -10.36 17.24
N ASP A 129 -1.36 -9.76 18.19
CA ASP A 129 0.06 -9.39 18.02
C ASP A 129 0.91 -10.59 17.59
N SER A 130 0.60 -11.78 18.11
CA SER A 130 1.35 -12.99 17.80
C SER A 130 1.18 -13.49 16.36
N ASP A 131 0.14 -13.03 15.67
CA ASP A 131 -0.10 -13.37 14.27
C ASP A 131 0.75 -12.54 13.32
N ILE A 132 1.29 -11.41 13.80
CA ILE A 132 2.07 -10.50 12.97
C ILE A 132 3.51 -11.00 12.86
N LYS A 133 3.97 -11.11 11.62
CA LYS A 133 5.35 -11.49 11.29
C LYS A 133 5.90 -10.51 10.27
N LEU A 134 6.68 -9.55 10.76
CA LEU A 134 7.33 -8.58 9.90
C LEU A 134 8.46 -9.30 9.16
N GLN A 135 8.27 -9.51 7.87
CA GLN A 135 9.22 -10.27 7.04
C GLN A 135 10.12 -9.38 6.20
N ASP A 136 9.77 -8.12 6.13
CA ASP A 136 10.45 -7.19 5.24
C ASP A 136 11.44 -6.34 6.02
N ALA A 137 12.67 -6.23 5.51
CA ALA A 137 13.66 -5.30 6.03
C ALA A 137 13.18 -3.83 5.93
N GLU A 138 12.15 -3.57 5.16
CA GLU A 138 11.55 -2.25 4.97
C GLU A 138 10.65 -1.83 6.14
N THR A 139 10.18 -2.79 6.95
CA THR A 139 9.25 -2.55 8.05
C THR A 139 9.94 -2.79 9.37
N LYS A 140 9.99 -1.77 10.21
CA LYS A 140 10.67 -1.83 11.51
C LYS A 140 9.79 -2.34 12.63
N ASP A 141 8.50 -1.96 12.63
CA ASP A 141 7.61 -2.20 13.75
C ASP A 141 6.16 -2.18 13.28
N PHE A 142 5.25 -2.58 14.15
CA PHE A 142 3.82 -2.49 13.91
C PHE A 142 3.09 -2.04 15.17
N MET A 143 1.85 -1.60 14.99
CA MET A 143 0.98 -1.23 16.09
C MET A 143 -0.45 -1.60 15.73
N ILE A 144 -1.18 -2.15 16.70
CA ILE A 144 -2.62 -2.35 16.60
C ILE A 144 -3.26 -1.26 17.43
N THR A 145 -3.94 -0.32 16.79
CA THR A 145 -4.39 0.90 17.44
C THR A 145 -5.70 1.42 16.87
N ASP A 146 -6.29 2.39 17.57
CA ASP A 146 -7.54 3.01 17.15
C ASP A 146 -7.31 4.19 16.21
N VAL A 147 -8.40 4.72 15.65
CA VAL A 147 -8.37 5.84 14.71
C VAL A 147 -7.83 7.12 15.37
N ASN A 148 -8.00 7.29 16.67
CA ASN A 148 -7.54 8.50 17.36
C ASN A 148 -6.01 8.58 17.36
N LYS A 149 -5.34 7.44 17.57
CA LYS A 149 -3.87 7.38 17.51
C LYS A 149 -3.36 7.63 16.09
N ILE A 150 -4.06 7.12 15.08
CA ILE A 150 -3.72 7.36 13.68
C ILE A 150 -3.83 8.86 13.36
N LYS A 151 -4.90 9.51 13.81
CA LYS A 151 -5.07 10.97 13.65
C LYS A 151 -3.96 11.74 14.33
N GLU A 152 -3.54 11.30 15.52
CA GLU A 152 -2.45 11.90 16.27
C GLU A 152 -1.15 11.86 15.46
N PHE A 153 -0.81 10.70 14.89
CA PHE A 153 0.35 10.56 14.02
C PHE A 153 0.24 11.43 12.76
N ALA A 154 -0.95 11.52 12.18
CA ALA A 154 -1.18 12.38 11.01
C ALA A 154 -0.97 13.85 11.36
N ASN A 155 -1.45 14.30 12.52
CA ASN A 155 -1.25 15.66 12.99
C ASN A 155 0.21 15.99 13.28
N GLU A 156 0.99 14.99 13.69
CA GLU A 156 2.43 15.12 13.87
C GLU A 156 3.21 15.08 12.55
N GLY A 157 2.53 14.80 11.43
CA GLY A 157 3.16 14.73 10.12
C GLY A 157 3.96 13.47 9.89
N ILE A 158 3.63 12.36 10.55
CA ILE A 158 4.35 11.09 10.46
C ILE A 158 3.47 9.90 10.07
N PHE A 159 2.30 10.16 9.48
CA PHE A 159 1.45 9.11 8.92
C PHE A 159 1.25 9.37 7.41
N LEU A 160 1.66 8.38 6.61
CA LEU A 160 1.66 8.52 5.15
C LEU A 160 0.25 8.48 4.56
N HIS A 161 -0.02 9.39 3.63
CA HIS A 161 -1.22 9.42 2.80
C HIS A 161 -2.54 9.63 3.57
N TYR A 162 -2.49 10.08 4.82
CA TYR A 162 -3.66 10.12 5.68
C TYR A 162 -4.86 10.82 5.04
N ASP A 163 -4.66 12.01 4.47
CA ASP A 163 -5.76 12.77 3.88
C ASP A 163 -6.42 12.07 2.70
N SER A 164 -5.66 11.23 1.99
CA SER A 164 -6.17 10.47 0.86
C SER A 164 -6.89 9.19 1.26
N ILE A 165 -6.59 8.65 2.44
CA ILE A 165 -7.07 7.33 2.86
C ILE A 165 -7.92 7.34 4.13
N LYS A 166 -8.14 8.50 4.74
CA LYS A 166 -8.84 8.61 6.04
C LYS A 166 -10.23 7.96 6.06
N GLU A 167 -10.92 7.91 4.93
CA GLU A 167 -12.22 7.25 4.82
C GLU A 167 -12.13 5.74 5.06
N ALA A 168 -10.98 5.13 4.84
CA ALA A 168 -10.77 3.71 5.09
C ALA A 168 -10.78 3.37 6.59
N PHE A 169 -10.66 4.36 7.45
CA PHE A 169 -10.68 4.20 8.91
C PHE A 169 -12.05 4.51 9.54
N GLU A 170 -13.03 4.79 8.74
CA GLU A 170 -14.38 5.08 9.20
C GLU A 170 -15.21 3.83 9.45
#